data_b9113b585b5cf85acfd66ebe835134e4
#
_entry.id   b9113b585b5cf85acfd66ebe835134e4
#
_cell.length_a   1.000
_cell.length_b   1.000
_cell.length_c   1.000
_cell.angle_alpha   90.00
_cell.angle_beta   90.00
_cell.angle_gamma   90.00
#
_symmetry.space_group_name_H-M   'P 1'
#
loop_
_entity.id
_entity.type
_entity.pdbx_description
1 polymer ?
#
loop_
_entity_poly.entity_id
_entity_poly.type
_entity_poly.pdbx_seq_one_letter_code
_entity_poly.pdbx_strand_id
1 'polypeptide(L)'
;MNSRETIIEAFGRLLDVQERLRKECPWDRKQTFESLRPNTIEEVFELADALAKKDMHNIMKELGDVMEHVLFYAILGAEAGEFDMADVCTQEARKLMFRHPFIDWTGWPDDPKADAVDTPADSEAVEQTWEQIKQKEKDGNKTVLSGVPDALPSLIKAYRIQDKARNVGFDWQRREDVWDKVREEMGELEVELTKGDGPNSEKELGDFLFS
;
A
#
# COMPACT_ATOMS: atom_id res chain seq x y z
N MET A 1 0.60 -8.83 -27.79
CA MET A 1 0.69 -7.71 -26.85
C MET A 1 0.82 -6.42 -27.62
N ASN A 2 0.27 -5.32 -27.12
CA ASN A 2 0.36 -4.01 -27.76
C ASN A 2 1.79 -3.45 -27.71
N SER A 3 2.14 -2.55 -28.64
CA SER A 3 3.41 -1.83 -28.59
C SER A 3 3.43 -0.82 -27.43
N ARG A 4 4.63 -0.36 -27.07
CA ARG A 4 4.79 0.68 -26.03
C ARG A 4 4.08 1.99 -26.42
N GLU A 5 4.15 2.36 -27.68
CA GLU A 5 3.48 3.55 -28.25
C GLU A 5 1.98 3.44 -28.07
N THR A 6 1.39 2.30 -28.43
CA THR A 6 -0.05 2.03 -28.26
C THR A 6 -0.49 2.12 -26.80
N ILE A 7 0.35 1.65 -25.88
CA ILE A 7 0.06 1.72 -24.42
C ILE A 7 0.08 3.19 -23.97
N ILE A 8 1.08 3.96 -24.37
CA ILE A 8 1.21 5.39 -24.02
C ILE A 8 0.02 6.19 -24.57
N GLU A 9 -0.35 5.94 -25.84
CA GLU A 9 -1.50 6.60 -26.46
C GLU A 9 -2.83 6.25 -25.77
N ALA A 10 -3.00 4.98 -25.35
CA ALA A 10 -4.20 4.56 -24.62
C ALA A 10 -4.28 5.23 -23.24
N PHE A 11 -3.15 5.33 -22.53
CA PHE A 11 -3.09 6.03 -21.25
C PHE A 11 -3.38 7.53 -21.43
N GLY A 12 -2.79 8.17 -22.44
CA GLY A 12 -3.06 9.58 -22.75
C GLY A 12 -4.54 9.82 -23.05
N ARG A 13 -5.18 8.95 -23.83
CA ARG A 13 -6.65 9.05 -24.05
C ARG A 13 -7.47 8.93 -22.78
N LEU A 14 -7.08 8.06 -21.85
CA LEU A 14 -7.79 7.92 -20.59
C LEU A 14 -7.66 9.20 -19.75
N LEU A 15 -6.48 9.79 -19.71
CA LEU A 15 -6.25 11.08 -19.05
C LEU A 15 -7.12 12.20 -19.67
N ASP A 16 -7.14 12.32 -21.03
CA ASP A 16 -7.97 13.29 -21.74
C ASP A 16 -9.47 13.11 -21.40
N VAL A 17 -9.93 11.86 -21.34
CA VAL A 17 -11.33 11.54 -20.97
C VAL A 17 -11.62 12.01 -19.54
N GLN A 18 -10.76 11.70 -18.58
CA GLN A 18 -10.97 12.06 -17.19
C GLN A 18 -10.93 13.59 -16.98
N GLU A 19 -10.02 14.30 -17.64
CA GLU A 19 -10.01 15.77 -17.64
C GLU A 19 -11.29 16.37 -18.22
N ARG A 20 -11.81 15.75 -19.27
CA ARG A 20 -13.06 16.20 -19.88
C ARG A 20 -14.26 15.94 -18.98
N LEU A 21 -14.33 14.77 -18.33
CA LEU A 21 -15.36 14.44 -17.34
C LEU A 21 -15.33 15.45 -16.19
N ARG A 22 -14.14 15.74 -15.66
CA ARG A 22 -13.96 16.75 -14.60
C ARG A 22 -14.55 18.10 -14.99
N LYS A 23 -14.41 18.51 -16.26
CA LYS A 23 -14.90 19.82 -16.76
C LYS A 23 -16.39 19.81 -17.10
N GLU A 24 -16.92 18.72 -17.65
CA GLU A 24 -18.25 18.68 -18.28
C GLU A 24 -19.30 17.91 -17.46
N CYS A 25 -18.90 16.86 -16.72
CA CYS A 25 -19.85 16.05 -15.96
C CYS A 25 -20.21 16.74 -14.62
N PRO A 26 -21.50 16.92 -14.33
CA PRO A 26 -21.95 17.57 -13.10
C PRO A 26 -21.59 16.80 -11.82
N TRP A 27 -21.43 15.47 -11.92
CA TRP A 27 -21.03 14.63 -10.78
C TRP A 27 -19.53 14.77 -10.51
N ASP A 28 -18.70 14.63 -11.55
CA ASP A 28 -17.24 14.71 -11.43
C ASP A 28 -16.79 16.08 -10.90
N ARG A 29 -17.41 17.18 -11.37
CA ARG A 29 -17.11 18.54 -10.91
C ARG A 29 -17.27 18.78 -9.41
N LYS A 30 -18.08 17.97 -8.75
CA LYS A 30 -18.36 18.11 -7.31
C LYS A 30 -17.43 17.26 -6.43
N GLN A 31 -16.70 16.33 -7.04
CA GLN A 31 -15.87 15.42 -6.26
C GLN A 31 -14.67 16.14 -5.64
N THR A 32 -14.30 15.68 -4.46
CA THR A 32 -13.14 16.11 -3.68
C THR A 32 -12.31 14.89 -3.28
N PHE A 33 -11.13 15.08 -2.73
CA PHE A 33 -10.32 13.99 -2.16
C PHE A 33 -11.12 13.16 -1.14
N GLU A 34 -11.90 13.84 -0.30
CA GLU A 34 -12.69 13.18 0.75
C GLU A 34 -13.89 12.42 0.17
N SER A 35 -14.59 12.98 -0.82
CA SER A 35 -15.80 12.37 -1.37
C SER A 35 -15.49 11.12 -2.18
N LEU A 36 -14.33 11.05 -2.85
CA LEU A 36 -13.91 9.88 -3.63
C LEU A 36 -13.27 8.77 -2.79
N ARG A 37 -12.80 9.08 -1.59
CA ARG A 37 -12.09 8.11 -0.75
C ARG A 37 -12.87 6.80 -0.50
N PRO A 38 -14.17 6.81 -0.18
CA PRO A 38 -14.93 5.58 0.00
C PRO A 38 -14.96 4.71 -1.26
N ASN A 39 -15.19 5.33 -2.42
CA ASN A 39 -15.22 4.62 -3.71
C ASN A 39 -13.84 4.01 -4.04
N THR A 40 -12.75 4.75 -3.80
CA THR A 40 -11.39 4.20 -3.99
C THR A 40 -11.15 2.95 -3.16
N ILE A 41 -11.64 2.91 -1.92
CA ILE A 41 -11.53 1.73 -1.05
C ILE A 41 -12.34 0.57 -1.64
N GLU A 42 -13.55 0.86 -2.15
CA GLU A 42 -14.41 -0.13 -2.80
C GLU A 42 -13.72 -0.76 -4.01
N GLU A 43 -13.21 0.06 -4.96
CA GLU A 43 -12.52 -0.43 -6.15
C GLU A 43 -11.28 -1.29 -5.81
N VAL A 44 -10.54 -0.91 -4.77
CA VAL A 44 -9.40 -1.72 -4.30
C VAL A 44 -9.85 -3.08 -3.76
N PHE A 45 -10.99 -3.16 -3.07
CA PHE A 45 -11.53 -4.44 -2.59
C PHE A 45 -12.14 -5.26 -3.73
N GLU A 46 -12.76 -4.65 -4.74
CA GLU A 46 -13.24 -5.34 -5.94
C GLU A 46 -12.07 -5.94 -6.74
N LEU A 47 -10.99 -5.18 -6.91
CA LEU A 47 -9.76 -5.70 -7.49
C LEU A 47 -9.20 -6.87 -6.67
N ALA A 48 -9.17 -6.78 -5.34
CA ALA A 48 -8.68 -7.84 -4.48
C ALA A 48 -9.53 -9.12 -4.60
N ASP A 49 -10.86 -9.00 -4.72
CA ASP A 49 -11.78 -10.12 -4.95
C ASP A 49 -11.54 -10.78 -6.33
N ALA A 50 -11.41 -9.96 -7.38
CA ALA A 50 -11.10 -10.46 -8.72
C ALA A 50 -9.75 -11.20 -8.78
N LEU A 51 -8.73 -10.70 -8.08
CA LEU A 51 -7.42 -11.35 -7.94
C LEU A 51 -7.53 -12.70 -7.21
N ALA A 52 -8.28 -12.76 -6.10
CA ALA A 52 -8.49 -14.00 -5.34
C ALA A 52 -9.19 -15.08 -6.19
N LYS A 53 -10.13 -14.66 -7.04
CA LYS A 53 -10.86 -15.54 -7.99
C LYS A 53 -10.05 -15.88 -9.24
N LYS A 54 -8.91 -15.21 -9.48
CA LYS A 54 -8.11 -15.32 -10.70
C LYS A 54 -8.91 -15.02 -11.98
N ASP A 55 -9.88 -14.12 -11.88
CA ASP A 55 -10.74 -13.70 -12.99
C ASP A 55 -10.05 -12.59 -13.81
N MET A 56 -9.34 -12.97 -14.87
CA MET A 56 -8.57 -12.04 -15.70
C MET A 56 -9.42 -10.95 -16.34
N HIS A 57 -10.70 -11.21 -16.64
CA HIS A 57 -11.58 -10.21 -17.20
C HIS A 57 -11.94 -9.13 -16.17
N ASN A 58 -12.34 -9.54 -14.99
CA ASN A 58 -12.62 -8.62 -13.89
C ASN A 58 -11.36 -7.94 -13.39
N ILE A 59 -10.21 -8.63 -13.27
CA ILE A 59 -8.93 -7.99 -12.93
C ILE A 59 -8.63 -6.82 -13.88
N MET A 60 -8.82 -7.01 -15.19
CA MET A 60 -8.59 -5.93 -16.16
C MET A 60 -9.55 -4.76 -15.94
N LYS A 61 -10.81 -5.02 -15.64
CA LYS A 61 -11.83 -4.01 -15.36
C LYS A 61 -11.48 -3.22 -14.09
N GLU A 62 -11.29 -3.89 -12.98
CA GLU A 62 -11.02 -3.25 -11.69
C GLU A 62 -9.67 -2.50 -11.67
N LEU A 63 -8.67 -2.95 -12.44
CA LEU A 63 -7.45 -2.16 -12.68
C LEU A 63 -7.76 -0.84 -13.39
N GLY A 64 -8.74 -0.82 -14.29
CA GLY A 64 -9.21 0.40 -14.95
C GLY A 64 -9.84 1.36 -13.95
N ASP A 65 -10.71 0.85 -13.07
CA ASP A 65 -11.43 1.64 -12.08
C ASP A 65 -10.47 2.22 -11.02
N VAL A 66 -9.51 1.43 -10.52
CA VAL A 66 -8.43 1.93 -9.65
C VAL A 66 -7.58 2.99 -10.36
N MET A 67 -7.25 2.79 -11.64
CA MET A 67 -6.48 3.77 -12.42
C MET A 67 -7.26 5.07 -12.64
N GLU A 68 -8.58 5.01 -12.86
CA GLU A 68 -9.44 6.18 -12.94
C GLU A 68 -9.33 7.03 -11.66
N HIS A 69 -9.40 6.41 -10.48
CA HIS A 69 -9.23 7.11 -9.21
C HIS A 69 -7.85 7.76 -9.08
N VAL A 70 -6.78 7.09 -9.52
CA VAL A 70 -5.42 7.68 -9.52
C VAL A 70 -5.37 8.92 -10.39
N LEU A 71 -5.93 8.87 -11.61
CA LEU A 71 -5.99 10.03 -12.51
C LEU A 71 -6.86 11.15 -11.92
N PHE A 72 -7.98 10.81 -11.32
CA PHE A 72 -8.89 11.79 -10.71
C PHE A 72 -8.19 12.56 -9.58
N TYR A 73 -7.49 11.86 -8.68
CA TYR A 73 -6.72 12.52 -7.62
C TYR A 73 -5.57 13.38 -8.17
N ALA A 74 -4.92 12.97 -9.25
CA ALA A 74 -3.89 13.79 -9.91
C ALA A 74 -4.48 15.08 -10.50
N ILE A 75 -5.68 15.03 -11.08
CA ILE A 75 -6.41 16.22 -11.57
C ILE A 75 -6.78 17.14 -10.40
N LEU A 76 -7.29 16.59 -9.29
CA LEU A 76 -7.58 17.38 -8.08
C LEU A 76 -6.33 18.02 -7.49
N GLY A 77 -5.20 17.33 -7.52
CA GLY A 77 -3.90 17.85 -7.11
C GLY A 77 -3.45 19.02 -7.97
N ALA A 78 -3.62 18.89 -9.29
CA ALA A 78 -3.31 19.96 -10.25
C ALA A 78 -4.21 21.18 -10.07
N GLU A 79 -5.50 20.98 -9.82
CA GLU A 79 -6.44 22.07 -9.49
C GLU A 79 -6.06 22.81 -8.19
N ALA A 80 -5.50 22.09 -7.21
CA ALA A 80 -4.99 22.67 -5.99
C ALA A 80 -3.62 23.35 -6.15
N GLY A 81 -2.94 23.16 -7.28
CA GLY A 81 -1.59 23.69 -7.55
C GLY A 81 -0.49 22.96 -6.79
N GLU A 82 -0.72 21.72 -6.34
CA GLU A 82 0.20 20.95 -5.50
C GLU A 82 1.03 19.94 -6.30
N PHE A 83 0.40 19.15 -7.17
CA PHE A 83 1.03 18.13 -8.01
C PHE A 83 0.12 17.73 -9.17
N ASP A 84 0.69 17.13 -10.20
CA ASP A 84 -0.03 16.54 -11.33
C ASP A 84 0.35 15.06 -11.55
N MET A 85 -0.17 14.46 -12.63
CA MET A 85 0.11 13.06 -12.96
C MET A 85 1.58 12.81 -13.34
N ALA A 86 2.26 13.81 -13.89
CA ALA A 86 3.69 13.70 -14.18
C ALA A 86 4.53 13.65 -12.91
N ASP A 87 4.16 14.44 -11.90
CA ASP A 87 4.80 14.42 -10.58
C ASP A 87 4.60 13.06 -9.90
N VAL A 88 3.37 12.53 -9.93
CA VAL A 88 3.05 11.19 -9.37
C VAL A 88 3.91 10.11 -10.03
N CYS A 89 3.97 10.07 -11.35
CA CYS A 89 4.76 9.09 -12.08
C CYS A 89 6.27 9.24 -11.83
N THR A 90 6.76 10.48 -11.84
CA THR A 90 8.18 10.77 -11.65
C THR A 90 8.63 10.39 -10.23
N GLN A 91 7.84 10.77 -9.22
CA GLN A 91 8.15 10.44 -7.83
C GLN A 91 8.15 8.93 -7.59
N GLU A 92 7.17 8.20 -8.14
CA GLU A 92 7.11 6.75 -8.01
C GLU A 92 8.28 6.08 -8.73
N ALA A 93 8.63 6.51 -9.95
CA ALA A 93 9.78 5.99 -10.68
C ALA A 93 11.09 6.19 -9.89
N ARG A 94 11.34 7.41 -9.37
CA ARG A 94 12.51 7.71 -8.52
C ARG A 94 12.56 6.82 -7.28
N LYS A 95 11.43 6.64 -6.60
CA LYS A 95 11.32 5.78 -5.41
C LYS A 95 11.65 4.33 -5.75
N LEU A 96 11.13 3.81 -6.84
CA LEU A 96 11.41 2.44 -7.29
C LEU A 96 12.88 2.25 -7.64
N MET A 97 13.49 3.18 -8.38
CA MET A 97 14.92 3.15 -8.70
C MET A 97 15.77 3.21 -7.42
N PHE A 98 15.45 4.11 -6.50
CA PHE A 98 16.16 4.25 -5.23
C PHE A 98 16.09 2.97 -4.37
N ARG A 99 14.96 2.27 -4.38
CA ARG A 99 14.76 1.03 -3.63
C ARG A 99 15.36 -0.21 -4.28
N HIS A 100 15.86 -0.09 -5.52
CA HIS A 100 16.51 -1.17 -6.27
C HIS A 100 17.93 -0.77 -6.70
N PRO A 101 18.83 -0.43 -5.75
CA PRO A 101 20.17 0.05 -6.06
C PRO A 101 21.09 -1.02 -6.68
N PHE A 102 20.65 -2.28 -6.65
CA PHE A 102 21.33 -3.41 -7.31
C PHE A 102 21.02 -3.51 -8.82
N ILE A 103 20.13 -2.65 -9.35
CA ILE A 103 19.88 -2.49 -10.79
C ILE A 103 20.65 -1.27 -11.28
N ASP A 104 21.35 -1.40 -12.40
CA ASP A 104 22.04 -0.28 -13.03
C ASP A 104 21.03 0.66 -13.72
N TRP A 105 20.86 1.83 -13.15
CA TRP A 105 19.99 2.89 -13.67
C TRP A 105 20.75 3.98 -14.43
N THR A 106 22.04 3.78 -14.72
CA THR A 106 22.88 4.76 -15.42
C THR A 106 22.25 5.18 -16.74
N GLY A 107 22.06 6.48 -16.91
CA GLY A 107 21.47 7.07 -18.11
C GLY A 107 19.94 7.09 -18.14
N TRP A 108 19.27 6.58 -17.10
CA TRP A 108 17.83 6.76 -16.94
C TRP A 108 17.50 8.18 -16.46
N PRO A 109 16.39 8.77 -16.92
CA PRO A 109 15.88 10.01 -16.34
C PRO A 109 15.67 9.82 -14.83
N ASP A 110 16.04 10.85 -14.07
CA ASP A 110 15.86 10.87 -12.61
C ASP A 110 16.62 9.79 -11.83
N ASP A 111 17.71 9.25 -12.42
CA ASP A 111 18.63 8.33 -11.73
C ASP A 111 18.97 8.86 -10.33
N PRO A 112 18.64 8.14 -9.24
CA PRO A 112 18.88 8.59 -7.87
C PRO A 112 20.35 8.61 -7.49
N LYS A 113 21.27 8.13 -8.35
CA LYS A 113 22.72 8.01 -8.09
C LYS A 113 23.03 7.33 -6.75
N ALA A 114 22.22 6.33 -6.41
CA ALA A 114 22.45 5.53 -5.22
C ALA A 114 23.76 4.75 -5.36
N ASP A 115 24.43 4.54 -4.23
CA ASP A 115 25.61 3.68 -4.20
C ASP A 115 25.20 2.27 -4.68
N ALA A 116 25.94 1.73 -5.64
CA ALA A 116 25.70 0.39 -6.14
C ALA A 116 25.88 -0.65 -5.01
N VAL A 117 24.94 -1.54 -4.89
CA VAL A 117 24.99 -2.69 -3.97
C VAL A 117 24.97 -3.98 -4.76
N ASP A 118 25.56 -5.02 -4.18
CA ASP A 118 25.52 -6.35 -4.78
C ASP A 118 24.07 -6.81 -4.98
N THR A 119 23.83 -7.53 -6.08
CA THR A 119 22.51 -8.09 -6.37
C THR A 119 22.14 -9.09 -5.28
N PRO A 120 21.00 -8.92 -4.60
CA PRO A 120 20.53 -9.85 -3.59
C PRO A 120 20.38 -11.27 -4.16
N ALA A 121 20.65 -12.28 -3.34
CA ALA A 121 20.66 -13.68 -3.76
C ALA A 121 19.24 -14.21 -4.09
N ASP A 122 18.23 -13.70 -3.38
CA ASP A 122 16.83 -14.12 -3.50
C ASP A 122 15.86 -13.01 -3.08
N SER A 123 14.56 -13.31 -3.14
CA SER A 123 13.49 -12.36 -2.79
C SER A 123 13.50 -11.94 -1.32
N GLU A 124 13.88 -12.82 -0.41
CA GLU A 124 13.92 -12.54 1.02
C GLU A 124 15.04 -11.53 1.34
N ALA A 125 16.21 -11.68 0.73
CA ALA A 125 17.29 -10.70 0.81
C ALA A 125 16.90 -9.33 0.22
N VAL A 126 16.09 -9.31 -0.85
CA VAL A 126 15.53 -8.06 -1.40
C VAL A 126 14.61 -7.39 -0.39
N GLU A 127 13.70 -8.12 0.26
CA GLU A 127 12.75 -7.58 1.24
C GLU A 127 13.46 -6.98 2.46
N GLN A 128 14.47 -7.67 2.98
CA GLN A 128 15.32 -7.18 4.08
C GLN A 128 16.07 -5.90 3.68
N THR A 129 16.60 -5.86 2.47
CA THR A 129 17.29 -4.69 1.93
C THR A 129 16.33 -3.51 1.79
N TRP A 130 15.10 -3.74 1.35
CA TRP A 130 14.08 -2.68 1.22
C TRP A 130 13.73 -2.01 2.54
N GLU A 131 13.57 -2.75 3.63
CA GLU A 131 13.27 -2.14 4.92
C GLU A 131 14.43 -1.26 5.41
N GLN A 132 15.68 -1.65 5.15
CA GLN A 132 16.85 -0.83 5.46
C GLN A 132 16.92 0.43 4.57
N ILE A 133 16.58 0.32 3.28
CA ILE A 133 16.59 1.43 2.34
C ILE A 133 15.47 2.41 2.66
N LYS A 134 14.26 1.94 2.98
CA LYS A 134 13.13 2.79 3.40
C LYS A 134 13.47 3.67 4.61
N GLN A 135 14.32 3.21 5.53
CA GLN A 135 14.77 4.02 6.67
C GLN A 135 15.73 5.16 6.26
N LYS A 136 16.37 5.04 5.08
CA LYS A 136 17.29 6.06 4.54
C LYS A 136 16.59 7.09 3.65
N GLU A 137 15.33 6.90 3.30
CA GLU A 137 14.56 7.88 2.53
C GLU A 137 14.41 9.19 3.32
N LYS A 138 14.55 10.34 2.66
CA LYS A 138 14.43 11.67 3.29
C LYS A 138 13.09 11.87 4.01
N ASP A 139 12.02 11.33 3.41
CA ASP A 139 10.67 11.33 3.93
C ASP A 139 10.29 9.95 4.52
N GLY A 140 11.30 9.10 4.76
CA GLY A 140 11.15 7.73 5.23
C GLY A 140 10.63 7.66 6.65
N ASN A 141 10.03 6.52 6.96
CA ASN A 141 9.51 6.23 8.28
C ASN A 141 10.61 6.24 9.33
N LYS A 142 10.50 7.11 10.34
CA LYS A 142 11.49 7.24 11.42
C LYS A 142 11.61 5.99 12.30
N THR A 143 10.58 5.15 12.30
CA THR A 143 10.54 3.87 13.02
C THR A 143 9.95 2.79 12.13
N VAL A 144 10.20 1.52 12.44
CA VAL A 144 9.70 0.36 11.69
C VAL A 144 8.17 0.43 11.49
N LEU A 145 7.44 0.83 12.52
CA LEU A 145 5.97 0.85 12.51
C LEU A 145 5.35 2.16 12.03
N SER A 146 6.11 3.27 11.94
CA SER A 146 5.56 4.58 11.57
C SER A 146 4.97 4.66 10.15
N GLY A 147 5.23 3.66 9.31
CA GLY A 147 4.65 3.56 7.96
C GLY A 147 3.40 2.68 7.86
N VAL A 148 2.77 2.34 8.99
CA VAL A 148 1.50 1.63 8.99
C VAL A 148 0.36 2.65 9.07
N PRO A 149 -0.47 2.79 8.02
CA PRO A 149 -1.53 3.79 8.02
C PRO A 149 -2.58 3.52 9.11
N ASP A 150 -3.00 4.59 9.81
CA ASP A 150 -4.04 4.48 10.84
C ASP A 150 -5.42 4.10 10.29
N ALA A 151 -5.68 4.42 9.03
CA ALA A 151 -6.94 4.15 8.35
C ALA A 151 -7.11 2.70 7.87
N LEU A 152 -6.11 1.84 8.04
CA LEU A 152 -6.24 0.42 7.66
C LEU A 152 -7.30 -0.27 8.51
N PRO A 153 -8.11 -1.18 7.92
CA PRO A 153 -8.95 -2.08 8.70
C PRO A 153 -8.12 -2.85 9.75
N SER A 154 -8.66 -3.01 10.95
CA SER A 154 -7.90 -3.45 12.13
C SER A 154 -7.11 -4.75 11.93
N LEU A 155 -7.71 -5.77 11.30
CA LEU A 155 -7.01 -7.04 11.04
C LEU A 155 -5.90 -6.90 10.00
N ILE A 156 -6.12 -6.07 8.97
CA ILE A 156 -5.07 -5.77 7.96
C ILE A 156 -3.94 -4.98 8.61
N LYS A 157 -4.27 -4.04 9.51
CA LYS A 157 -3.29 -3.26 10.28
C LYS A 157 -2.47 -4.18 11.18
N ALA A 158 -3.11 -5.09 11.91
CA ALA A 158 -2.45 -6.09 12.75
C ALA A 158 -1.48 -6.96 11.94
N TYR A 159 -1.95 -7.56 10.84
CA TYR A 159 -1.11 -8.32 9.94
C TYR A 159 0.10 -7.51 9.44
N ARG A 160 -0.11 -6.24 9.05
CA ARG A 160 0.96 -5.38 8.56
C ARG A 160 1.98 -5.01 9.64
N ILE A 161 1.55 -4.84 10.88
CA ILE A 161 2.44 -4.60 12.03
C ILE A 161 3.31 -5.84 12.27
N GLN A 162 2.71 -7.03 12.32
CA GLN A 162 3.45 -8.30 12.49
C GLN A 162 4.45 -8.54 11.35
N ASP A 163 4.04 -8.33 10.10
CA ASP A 163 4.92 -8.47 8.94
C ASP A 163 6.15 -7.54 9.03
N LYS A 164 5.95 -6.27 9.40
CA LYS A 164 7.04 -5.33 9.60
C LYS A 164 7.96 -5.71 10.76
N ALA A 165 7.41 -6.20 11.87
CA ALA A 165 8.19 -6.65 13.01
C ALA A 165 9.04 -7.87 12.64
N ARG A 166 8.48 -8.83 11.92
CA ARG A 166 9.19 -10.00 11.40
C ARG A 166 10.36 -9.61 10.51
N ASN A 167 10.17 -8.67 9.60
CA ASN A 167 11.20 -8.22 8.65
C ASN A 167 12.41 -7.54 9.31
N VAL A 168 12.32 -7.15 10.58
CA VAL A 168 13.44 -6.64 11.37
C VAL A 168 13.93 -7.64 12.43
N GLY A 169 13.55 -8.89 12.31
CA GLY A 169 14.01 -9.98 13.16
C GLY A 169 13.24 -10.16 14.47
N PHE A 170 12.10 -9.46 14.63
CA PHE A 170 11.21 -9.65 15.76
C PHE A 170 10.09 -10.63 15.37
N ASP A 171 10.43 -11.92 15.44
CA ASP A 171 9.54 -13.03 15.12
C ASP A 171 9.72 -14.19 16.10
N TRP A 172 8.70 -15.03 16.21
CA TRP A 172 8.74 -16.24 17.01
C TRP A 172 9.72 -17.26 16.41
N GLN A 173 10.58 -17.81 17.24
CA GLN A 173 11.54 -18.83 16.78
C GLN A 173 10.88 -20.20 16.59
N ARG A 174 9.81 -20.49 17.32
CA ARG A 174 9.12 -21.76 17.30
C ARG A 174 7.61 -21.56 17.24
N ARG A 175 6.95 -22.41 16.49
CA ARG A 175 5.49 -22.39 16.34
C ARG A 175 4.76 -22.64 17.68
N GLU A 176 5.37 -23.40 18.56
CA GLU A 176 4.85 -23.71 19.88
C GLU A 176 4.70 -22.45 20.73
N ASP A 177 5.65 -21.55 20.66
CA ASP A 177 5.68 -20.29 21.41
C ASP A 177 4.49 -19.38 21.00
N VAL A 178 4.10 -19.39 19.70
CA VAL A 178 2.89 -18.72 19.21
C VAL A 178 1.65 -19.32 19.88
N TRP A 179 1.52 -20.64 19.91
CA TRP A 179 0.38 -21.31 20.53
C TRP A 179 0.30 -21.09 22.04
N ASP A 180 1.42 -20.97 22.71
CA ASP A 180 1.46 -20.67 24.13
C ASP A 180 0.96 -19.24 24.38
N LYS A 181 1.34 -18.26 23.54
CA LYS A 181 0.83 -16.89 23.62
C LYS A 181 -0.68 -16.83 23.33
N VAL A 182 -1.17 -17.52 22.29
CA VAL A 182 -2.63 -17.60 22.01
C VAL A 182 -3.41 -18.12 23.21
N ARG A 183 -2.91 -19.14 23.92
CA ARG A 183 -3.56 -19.70 25.11
C ARG A 183 -3.52 -18.72 26.30
N GLU A 184 -2.42 -17.99 26.46
CA GLU A 184 -2.27 -16.96 27.47
C GLU A 184 -3.33 -15.87 27.26
N GLU A 185 -3.40 -15.26 26.09
CA GLU A 185 -4.36 -14.20 25.78
C GLU A 185 -5.83 -14.68 25.88
N MET A 186 -6.11 -15.91 25.48
CA MET A 186 -7.43 -16.50 25.64
C MET A 186 -7.80 -16.63 27.13
N GLY A 187 -6.84 -17.00 27.98
CA GLY A 187 -7.03 -17.10 29.43
C GLY A 187 -7.28 -15.74 30.08
N GLU A 188 -6.55 -14.72 29.66
CA GLU A 188 -6.71 -13.35 30.14
C GLU A 188 -8.09 -12.79 29.77
N LEU A 189 -8.52 -12.99 28.51
CA LEU A 189 -9.85 -12.63 28.05
C LEU A 189 -10.95 -13.34 28.87
N GLU A 190 -10.84 -14.65 29.16
CA GLU A 190 -11.79 -15.39 29.96
C GLU A 190 -11.92 -14.81 31.37
N VAL A 191 -10.81 -14.42 31.98
CA VAL A 191 -10.77 -13.77 33.31
C VAL A 191 -11.53 -12.45 33.30
N GLU A 192 -11.26 -11.57 32.31
CA GLU A 192 -11.92 -10.26 32.27
C GLU A 192 -13.41 -10.35 31.91
N LEU A 193 -13.80 -11.29 31.06
CA LEU A 193 -15.21 -11.59 30.79
C LEU A 193 -15.94 -12.08 32.05
N THR A 194 -15.29 -12.90 32.87
CA THR A 194 -15.85 -13.42 34.13
C THR A 194 -16.02 -12.31 35.17
N LYS A 195 -15.12 -11.31 35.20
CA LYS A 195 -15.25 -10.15 36.08
C LYS A 195 -16.33 -9.16 35.63
N GLY A 196 -16.76 -9.23 34.38
CA GLY A 196 -17.72 -8.31 33.78
C GLY A 196 -17.14 -6.92 33.51
N ASP A 197 -15.80 -6.81 33.37
CA ASP A 197 -15.09 -5.58 33.05
C ASP A 197 -15.07 -5.39 31.51
N GLY A 198 -16.04 -4.66 30.99
CA GLY A 198 -16.19 -4.44 29.56
C GLY A 198 -14.97 -3.82 28.87
N PRO A 199 -14.40 -2.72 29.35
CA PRO A 199 -13.20 -2.09 28.77
C PRO A 199 -11.98 -3.02 28.74
N ASN A 200 -11.71 -3.74 29.83
CA ASN A 200 -10.61 -4.70 29.85
C ASN A 200 -10.88 -5.92 28.97
N SER A 201 -12.12 -6.42 28.95
CA SER A 201 -12.49 -7.51 28.01
C SER A 201 -12.30 -7.13 26.55
N GLU A 202 -12.59 -5.87 26.15
CA GLU A 202 -12.35 -5.38 24.79
C GLU A 202 -10.86 -5.35 24.48
N LYS A 203 -10.03 -4.92 25.43
CA LYS A 203 -8.57 -4.91 25.29
C LYS A 203 -8.02 -6.33 25.11
N GLU A 204 -8.36 -7.25 25.98
CA GLU A 204 -7.88 -8.65 25.92
C GLU A 204 -8.40 -9.37 24.67
N LEU A 205 -9.61 -9.06 24.20
CA LEU A 205 -10.08 -9.54 22.89
C LEU A 205 -9.17 -9.03 21.75
N GLY A 206 -8.74 -7.79 21.81
CA GLY A 206 -7.78 -7.22 20.85
C GLY A 206 -6.44 -7.95 20.88
N ASP A 207 -5.90 -8.21 22.05
CA ASP A 207 -4.62 -8.90 22.25
C ASP A 207 -4.72 -10.37 21.77
N PHE A 208 -5.82 -11.07 22.08
CA PHE A 208 -6.11 -12.41 21.54
C PHE A 208 -6.20 -12.44 20.01
N LEU A 209 -6.85 -11.47 19.38
CA LEU A 209 -6.94 -11.39 17.91
C LEU A 209 -5.61 -11.02 17.26
N PHE A 210 -4.70 -10.39 18.00
CA PHE A 210 -3.38 -10.01 17.52
C PHE A 210 -2.34 -11.12 17.69
N SER A 211 -2.48 -12.02 18.70
CA SER A 211 -1.59 -13.15 18.98
C SER A 211 -1.65 -14.23 17.90
#